data_85ce6019fcf2e23a52162e586d4915d5
#
_entry.id   85ce6019fcf2e23a52162e586d4915d5
#
_cell.length_a   1.000
_cell.length_b   1.000
_cell.length_c   1.000
_cell.angle_alpha   90.00
_cell.angle_beta   90.00
_cell.angle_gamma   90.00
#
_symmetry.space_group_name_H-M   'P 1'
#
loop_
_entity.id
_entity.type
_entity.pdbx_description
1 polymer ?
#
loop_
_entity_poly.entity_id
_entity_poly.type
_entity_poly.pdbx_seq_one_letter_code
_entity_poly.pdbx_strand_id
1 'polypeptide(L)'
;MRISQPKPFFFKSGPRAVLLLHGFTGNSADVRMLGRFLETKGYTSIAPHYAGHGVAPEELIGTGPEDWWKDVEQAYETLLEEGYTEIAVAGLSLGGVFSLKLGYTKPIKGIVTMCAPMYMKTTDLMYEGVLKYAREYKNYEGKNDDLIEEEMKAFQERPMESLADLRALIADVKEQVDHVYAPLFVVQGRLDNVINTDSANVIYENAESTQKQIKWYENSGHVITLDKEKKQLHEDIFAFLESLDWSV
;
A
#
# COMPACT_ATOMS: atom_id res chain seq x y z
N MET A 1 -7.28 1.01 -27.57
CA MET A 1 -6.27 1.55 -26.63
C MET A 1 -5.45 0.36 -26.12
N ARG A 2 -4.13 0.34 -26.31
CA ARG A 2 -3.32 -0.74 -25.73
C ARG A 2 -3.21 -0.47 -24.23
N ILE A 3 -3.87 -1.24 -23.44
CA ILE A 3 -3.75 -1.19 -21.98
C ILE A 3 -2.43 -1.90 -21.64
N SER A 4 -1.47 -1.17 -21.12
CA SER A 4 -0.18 -1.71 -20.69
C SER A 4 -0.34 -2.24 -19.27
N GLN A 5 0.09 -3.47 -19.02
CA GLN A 5 0.18 -3.99 -17.66
C GLN A 5 1.04 -3.05 -16.80
N PRO A 6 0.62 -2.70 -15.59
CA PRO A 6 1.43 -1.92 -14.68
C PRO A 6 2.73 -2.66 -14.38
N LYS A 7 3.82 -1.89 -14.19
CA LYS A 7 5.16 -2.46 -13.90
C LYS A 7 5.70 -1.82 -12.64
N PRO A 8 6.50 -2.52 -11.85
CA PRO A 8 7.28 -1.90 -10.80
C PRO A 8 8.03 -0.68 -11.35
N PHE A 9 8.35 0.28 -10.52
CA PHE A 9 9.14 1.42 -10.97
C PHE A 9 10.22 1.81 -9.96
N PHE A 10 11.27 2.40 -10.50
CA PHE A 10 12.33 3.02 -9.75
C PHE A 10 12.63 4.39 -10.40
N PHE A 11 12.15 5.47 -9.77
CA PHE A 11 12.36 6.83 -10.23
C PHE A 11 13.53 7.43 -9.44
N LYS A 12 14.70 7.50 -10.07
CA LYS A 12 15.90 8.05 -9.46
C LYS A 12 15.95 9.56 -9.63
N SER A 13 16.13 10.29 -8.53
CA SER A 13 16.28 11.75 -8.51
C SER A 13 17.33 12.15 -7.47
N GLY A 14 16.95 12.76 -6.35
CA GLY A 14 17.90 13.20 -5.31
C GLY A 14 18.36 12.08 -4.37
N PRO A 15 19.10 12.43 -3.31
CA PRO A 15 19.70 11.48 -2.37
C PRO A 15 18.68 10.90 -1.35
N ARG A 16 17.52 11.53 -1.17
CA ARG A 16 16.48 11.09 -0.25
C ARG A 16 15.58 10.07 -0.93
N ALA A 17 15.30 8.95 -0.28
CA ALA A 17 14.56 7.85 -0.86
C ALA A 17 13.23 7.57 -0.16
N VAL A 18 12.20 7.21 -0.94
CA VAL A 18 10.88 6.82 -0.45
C VAL A 18 10.47 5.49 -1.08
N LEU A 19 10.20 4.50 -0.23
CA LEU A 19 9.58 3.24 -0.63
C LEU A 19 8.06 3.43 -0.70
N LEU A 20 7.46 3.20 -1.86
CA LEU A 20 6.03 3.39 -2.12
C LEU A 20 5.33 2.04 -2.24
N LEU A 21 4.36 1.77 -1.36
CA LEU A 21 3.71 0.48 -1.21
C LEU A 21 2.23 0.56 -1.59
N HIS A 22 1.80 -0.30 -2.51
CA HIS A 22 0.41 -0.38 -2.98
C HIS A 22 -0.48 -1.24 -2.07
N GLY A 23 -1.79 -1.23 -2.29
CA GLY A 23 -2.77 -2.01 -1.55
C GLY A 23 -2.92 -3.46 -2.04
N PHE A 24 -3.68 -4.25 -1.27
CA PHE A 24 -4.11 -5.60 -1.66
C PHE A 24 -5.00 -5.52 -2.92
N THR A 25 -4.81 -6.44 -3.86
CA THR A 25 -5.37 -6.44 -5.22
C THR A 25 -4.97 -5.25 -6.10
N GLY A 26 -4.21 -4.29 -5.56
CA GLY A 26 -3.66 -3.15 -6.29
C GLY A 26 -2.34 -3.47 -7.00
N ASN A 27 -1.66 -2.43 -7.43
CA ASN A 27 -0.34 -2.53 -8.08
C ASN A 27 0.38 -1.17 -8.04
N SER A 28 1.58 -1.08 -8.59
CA SER A 28 2.39 0.15 -8.58
C SER A 28 1.70 1.38 -9.23
N ALA A 29 0.66 1.19 -10.05
CA ALA A 29 -0.07 2.32 -10.64
C ALA A 29 -0.78 3.16 -9.57
N ASP A 30 -1.20 2.54 -8.46
CA ASP A 30 -1.90 3.21 -7.36
C ASP A 30 -1.04 4.29 -6.70
N VAL A 31 0.28 4.10 -6.68
CA VAL A 31 1.25 5.02 -6.05
C VAL A 31 2.16 5.73 -7.07
N ARG A 32 2.02 5.41 -8.37
CA ARG A 32 2.90 5.96 -9.42
C ARG A 32 2.81 7.47 -9.56
N MET A 33 1.61 8.04 -9.41
CA MET A 33 1.43 9.50 -9.51
C MET A 33 2.15 10.21 -8.36
N LEU A 34 2.10 9.66 -7.15
CA LEU A 34 2.87 10.15 -6.00
C LEU A 34 4.38 10.03 -6.26
N GLY A 35 4.84 8.88 -6.78
CA GLY A 35 6.25 8.68 -7.13
C GLY A 35 6.75 9.71 -8.16
N ARG A 36 5.98 9.99 -9.22
CA ARG A 36 6.32 11.03 -10.20
C ARG A 36 6.33 12.44 -9.61
N PHE A 37 5.38 12.73 -8.75
CA PHE A 37 5.36 14.01 -8.03
C PHE A 37 6.62 14.17 -7.16
N LEU A 38 6.97 13.17 -6.37
CA LEU A 38 8.17 13.17 -5.52
C LEU A 38 9.46 13.28 -6.33
N GLU A 39 9.53 12.63 -7.51
CA GLU A 39 10.65 12.77 -8.45
C GLU A 39 10.86 14.24 -8.86
N THR A 40 9.78 15.00 -9.13
CA THR A 40 9.87 16.45 -9.44
C THR A 40 10.34 17.30 -8.24
N LYS A 41 10.22 16.76 -7.04
CA LYS A 41 10.65 17.40 -5.78
C LYS A 41 12.06 16.94 -5.34
N GLY A 42 12.76 16.17 -6.16
CA GLY A 42 14.12 15.72 -5.86
C GLY A 42 14.22 14.46 -4.99
N TYR A 43 13.12 13.70 -4.84
CA TYR A 43 13.12 12.44 -4.13
C TYR A 43 13.23 11.26 -5.09
N THR A 44 14.08 10.30 -4.75
CA THR A 44 14.08 8.98 -5.38
C THR A 44 12.91 8.17 -4.81
N SER A 45 12.24 7.39 -5.66
CA SER A 45 11.18 6.48 -5.19
C SER A 45 11.18 5.14 -5.91
N ILE A 46 10.92 4.08 -5.16
CA ILE A 46 10.74 2.72 -5.67
C ILE A 46 9.36 2.20 -5.26
N ALA A 47 8.69 1.48 -6.16
CA ALA A 47 7.47 0.75 -5.84
C ALA A 47 7.56 -0.66 -6.42
N PRO A 48 7.63 -1.72 -5.57
CA PRO A 48 7.56 -3.09 -6.02
C PRO A 48 6.14 -3.45 -6.48
N HIS A 49 6.00 -4.60 -7.15
CA HIS A 49 4.76 -5.36 -7.17
C HIS A 49 4.91 -6.54 -6.22
N TYR A 50 3.89 -6.80 -5.43
CA TYR A 50 3.86 -8.02 -4.63
C TYR A 50 3.53 -9.22 -5.51
N ALA A 51 4.04 -10.40 -5.14
CA ALA A 51 3.75 -11.65 -5.81
C ALA A 51 2.24 -11.83 -6.04
N GLY A 52 1.83 -12.23 -7.23
CA GLY A 52 0.44 -12.41 -7.61
C GLY A 52 -0.38 -11.13 -7.83
N HIS A 53 0.20 -9.92 -7.63
CA HIS A 53 -0.50 -8.65 -7.84
C HIS A 53 -0.22 -8.08 -9.24
N GLY A 54 -1.23 -7.43 -9.82
CA GLY A 54 -1.14 -6.83 -11.17
C GLY A 54 -1.04 -7.82 -12.31
N VAL A 55 -1.31 -9.10 -12.07
CA VAL A 55 -1.28 -10.24 -13.00
C VAL A 55 -2.59 -11.01 -12.95
N ALA A 56 -2.70 -12.16 -13.61
CA ALA A 56 -3.91 -12.96 -13.58
C ALA A 56 -4.35 -13.28 -12.13
N PRO A 57 -5.65 -13.17 -11.80
CA PRO A 57 -6.14 -13.32 -10.43
C PRO A 57 -5.89 -14.71 -9.85
N GLU A 58 -5.72 -15.72 -10.70
CA GLU A 58 -5.35 -17.07 -10.33
C GLU A 58 -3.96 -17.15 -9.68
N GLU A 59 -3.05 -16.23 -10.03
CA GLU A 59 -1.71 -16.13 -9.44
C GLU A 59 -1.77 -15.54 -8.02
N LEU A 60 -2.73 -14.65 -7.75
CA LEU A 60 -2.93 -14.07 -6.42
C LEU A 60 -3.33 -15.12 -5.39
N ILE A 61 -4.14 -16.11 -5.79
CA ILE A 61 -4.61 -17.19 -4.89
C ILE A 61 -3.43 -18.01 -4.32
N GLY A 62 -2.37 -18.19 -5.13
CA GLY A 62 -1.19 -18.97 -4.78
C GLY A 62 -0.17 -18.24 -3.92
N THR A 63 -0.43 -16.98 -3.54
CA THR A 63 0.50 -16.13 -2.78
C THR A 63 -0.14 -15.63 -1.50
N GLY A 64 0.69 -15.22 -0.54
CA GLY A 64 0.23 -14.73 0.75
C GLY A 64 1.11 -13.61 1.33
N PRO A 65 0.75 -13.10 2.52
CA PRO A 65 1.45 -12.00 3.17
C PRO A 65 2.95 -12.19 3.34
N GLU A 66 3.42 -13.42 3.52
CA GLU A 66 4.85 -13.71 3.63
C GLU A 66 5.59 -13.49 2.31
N ASP A 67 4.98 -13.85 1.18
CA ASP A 67 5.56 -13.62 -0.14
C ASP A 67 5.57 -12.13 -0.47
N TRP A 68 4.47 -11.44 -0.18
CA TRP A 68 4.35 -9.99 -0.39
C TRP A 68 5.33 -9.20 0.49
N TRP A 69 5.56 -9.67 1.71
CA TRP A 69 6.55 -9.07 2.61
C TRP A 69 7.97 -9.22 2.08
N LYS A 70 8.34 -10.37 1.48
CA LYS A 70 9.64 -10.55 0.82
C LYS A 70 9.86 -9.52 -0.30
N ASP A 71 8.81 -9.21 -1.08
CA ASP A 71 8.91 -8.19 -2.14
C ASP A 71 9.13 -6.78 -1.57
N VAL A 72 8.50 -6.49 -0.42
CA VAL A 72 8.72 -5.23 0.31
C VAL A 72 10.15 -5.15 0.83
N GLU A 73 10.65 -6.22 1.47
CA GLU A 73 12.04 -6.28 1.97
C GLU A 73 13.04 -6.17 0.82
N GLN A 74 12.82 -6.85 -0.30
CA GLN A 74 13.69 -6.78 -1.47
C GLN A 74 13.75 -5.35 -2.03
N ALA A 75 12.63 -4.64 -2.07
CA ALA A 75 12.62 -3.24 -2.53
C ALA A 75 13.36 -2.30 -1.56
N TYR A 76 13.25 -2.54 -0.26
CA TYR A 76 14.02 -1.83 0.76
C TYR A 76 15.53 -2.10 0.61
N GLU A 77 15.94 -3.36 0.50
CA GLU A 77 17.35 -3.74 0.30
C GLU A 77 17.90 -3.17 -1.03
N THR A 78 17.09 -3.14 -2.10
CA THR A 78 17.48 -2.51 -3.37
C THR A 78 17.84 -1.03 -3.17
N LEU A 79 17.10 -0.29 -2.34
CA LEU A 79 17.46 1.10 -2.02
C LEU A 79 18.80 1.18 -1.28
N LEU A 80 19.04 0.29 -0.32
CA LEU A 80 20.32 0.25 0.41
C LEU A 80 21.50 -0.08 -0.53
N GLU A 81 21.34 -1.07 -1.43
CA GLU A 81 22.34 -1.45 -2.43
C GLU A 81 22.64 -0.31 -3.41
N GLU A 82 21.67 0.53 -3.71
CA GLU A 82 21.82 1.74 -4.53
C GLU A 82 22.42 2.93 -3.75
N GLY A 83 22.73 2.74 -2.47
CA GLY A 83 23.43 3.71 -1.61
C GLY A 83 22.52 4.66 -0.82
N TYR A 84 21.20 4.43 -0.81
CA TYR A 84 20.26 5.21 0.01
C TYR A 84 20.25 4.69 1.45
N THR A 85 20.84 5.41 2.37
CA THR A 85 20.95 5.02 3.79
C THR A 85 19.80 5.54 4.65
N GLU A 86 19.08 6.57 4.19
CA GLU A 86 17.91 7.14 4.85
C GLU A 86 16.70 6.95 3.95
N ILE A 87 15.77 6.09 4.38
CA ILE A 87 14.63 5.66 3.60
C ILE A 87 13.35 5.97 4.37
N ALA A 88 12.46 6.77 3.79
CA ALA A 88 11.08 6.89 4.25
C ALA A 88 10.18 5.87 3.52
N VAL A 89 9.02 5.59 4.08
CA VAL A 89 8.03 4.71 3.46
C VAL A 89 6.66 5.35 3.43
N ALA A 90 5.92 5.18 2.34
CA ALA A 90 4.53 5.60 2.23
C ALA A 90 3.69 4.48 1.60
N GLY A 91 2.68 4.01 2.32
CA GLY A 91 1.89 2.85 1.91
C GLY A 91 0.38 3.06 1.95
N LEU A 92 -0.29 2.56 0.90
CA LEU A 92 -1.74 2.56 0.76
C LEU A 92 -2.32 1.23 1.25
N SER A 93 -3.33 1.25 2.12
CA SER A 93 -4.07 0.07 2.58
C SER A 93 -3.11 -1.01 3.15
N LEU A 94 -3.01 -2.21 2.55
CA LEU A 94 -2.00 -3.22 2.90
C LEU A 94 -0.58 -2.64 2.89
N GLY A 95 -0.26 -1.77 1.93
CA GLY A 95 1.01 -1.06 1.92
C GLY A 95 1.25 -0.21 3.17
N GLY A 96 0.19 0.36 3.76
CA GLY A 96 0.25 1.05 5.04
C GLY A 96 0.52 0.11 6.21
N VAL A 97 -0.04 -1.10 6.20
CA VAL A 97 0.27 -2.15 7.18
C VAL A 97 1.75 -2.56 7.09
N PHE A 98 2.26 -2.76 5.87
CA PHE A 98 3.69 -3.04 5.66
C PHE A 98 4.59 -1.86 6.01
N SER A 99 4.12 -0.62 5.83
CA SER A 99 4.87 0.57 6.27
C SER A 99 5.06 0.61 7.77
N LEU A 100 4.05 0.25 8.55
CA LEU A 100 4.17 0.10 10.00
C LEU A 100 5.11 -1.06 10.36
N LYS A 101 4.98 -2.21 9.69
CA LYS A 101 5.87 -3.36 9.89
C LYS A 101 7.34 -3.01 9.62
N LEU A 102 7.64 -2.26 8.57
CA LEU A 102 8.98 -1.72 8.35
C LEU A 102 9.42 -0.83 9.50
N GLY A 103 8.51 0.01 10.03
CA GLY A 103 8.82 0.97 11.09
C GLY A 103 9.31 0.35 12.39
N TYR A 104 8.93 -0.89 12.73
CA TYR A 104 9.41 -1.59 13.91
C TYR A 104 10.44 -2.70 13.60
N THR A 105 10.70 -3.00 12.31
CA THR A 105 11.67 -4.05 11.93
C THR A 105 12.94 -3.51 11.26
N LYS A 106 12.89 -2.31 10.70
CA LYS A 106 13.99 -1.68 9.93
C LYS A 106 14.17 -0.22 10.37
N PRO A 107 15.37 0.36 10.20
CA PRO A 107 15.59 1.79 10.42
C PRO A 107 14.87 2.59 9.32
N ILE A 108 13.71 3.16 9.63
CA ILE A 108 12.90 3.98 8.73
C ILE A 108 12.96 5.44 9.16
N LYS A 109 13.21 6.35 8.22
CA LYS A 109 13.33 7.80 8.46
C LYS A 109 12.00 8.48 8.77
N GLY A 110 10.92 7.99 8.15
CA GLY A 110 9.56 8.46 8.38
C GLY A 110 8.55 7.55 7.69
N ILE A 111 7.34 7.50 8.22
CA ILE A 111 6.27 6.60 7.80
C ILE A 111 5.03 7.40 7.43
N VAL A 112 4.46 7.12 6.26
CA VAL A 112 3.13 7.60 5.86
C VAL A 112 2.21 6.39 5.69
N THR A 113 1.14 6.32 6.47
CA THR A 113 0.07 5.33 6.26
C THR A 113 -1.13 5.99 5.60
N MET A 114 -1.63 5.42 4.51
CA MET A 114 -2.79 5.90 3.77
C MET A 114 -3.90 4.85 3.80
N CYS A 115 -4.99 5.12 4.50
CA CYS A 115 -6.13 4.22 4.64
C CYS A 115 -5.71 2.79 5.08
N ALA A 116 -4.80 2.68 6.05
CA ALA A 116 -4.27 1.40 6.52
C ALA A 116 -5.23 0.72 7.50
N PRO A 117 -5.64 -0.55 7.28
CA PRO A 117 -6.55 -1.26 8.17
C PRO A 117 -5.85 -1.72 9.45
N MET A 118 -6.51 -1.53 10.61
CA MET A 118 -6.14 -2.12 11.90
C MET A 118 -7.21 -3.06 12.43
N TYR A 119 -8.31 -3.19 11.70
CA TYR A 119 -9.42 -4.08 12.02
C TYR A 119 -9.88 -4.84 10.79
N MET A 120 -10.04 -6.14 10.93
CA MET A 120 -10.76 -7.00 10.00
C MET A 120 -11.74 -7.86 10.79
N LYS A 121 -13.02 -7.53 10.71
CA LYS A 121 -14.07 -8.33 11.36
C LYS A 121 -14.28 -9.67 10.66
N THR A 122 -14.35 -9.64 9.32
CA THR A 122 -14.50 -10.82 8.46
C THR A 122 -13.59 -10.69 7.23
N THR A 123 -13.38 -11.78 6.52
CA THR A 123 -12.67 -11.80 5.24
C THR A 123 -13.57 -11.46 4.05
N ASP A 124 -14.88 -11.33 4.27
CA ASP A 124 -15.88 -11.23 3.20
C ASP A 124 -15.67 -10.02 2.28
N LEU A 125 -15.46 -8.83 2.85
CA LEU A 125 -15.20 -7.62 2.05
C LEU A 125 -13.92 -7.72 1.22
N MET A 126 -12.89 -8.39 1.75
CA MET A 126 -11.66 -8.62 0.98
C MET A 126 -11.88 -9.64 -0.13
N TYR A 127 -12.64 -10.70 0.15
CA TYR A 127 -13.00 -11.68 -0.85
C TYR A 127 -13.84 -11.04 -1.98
N GLU A 128 -14.80 -10.20 -1.65
CA GLU A 128 -15.54 -9.40 -2.65
C GLU A 128 -14.59 -8.52 -3.47
N GLY A 129 -13.60 -7.90 -2.84
CA GLY A 129 -12.54 -7.13 -3.52
C GLY A 129 -11.74 -7.98 -4.52
N VAL A 130 -11.40 -9.21 -4.15
CA VAL A 130 -10.73 -10.17 -5.04
C VAL A 130 -11.63 -10.59 -6.20
N LEU A 131 -12.90 -10.88 -5.94
CA LEU A 131 -13.85 -11.21 -7.01
C LEU A 131 -14.04 -10.05 -7.99
N LYS A 132 -14.10 -8.82 -7.48
CA LYS A 132 -14.14 -7.62 -8.32
C LYS A 132 -12.87 -7.50 -9.17
N TYR A 133 -11.71 -7.62 -8.57
CA TYR A 133 -10.43 -7.63 -9.28
C TYR A 133 -10.37 -8.70 -10.37
N ALA A 134 -10.78 -9.94 -10.03
CA ALA A 134 -10.80 -11.04 -10.98
C ALA A 134 -11.71 -10.74 -12.19
N ARG A 135 -12.91 -10.22 -11.95
CA ARG A 135 -13.86 -9.85 -13.01
C ARG A 135 -13.31 -8.70 -13.88
N GLU A 136 -12.75 -7.66 -13.26
CA GLU A 136 -12.15 -6.53 -13.99
C GLU A 136 -10.99 -6.98 -14.87
N TYR A 137 -10.14 -7.90 -14.36
CA TYR A 137 -9.02 -8.45 -15.12
C TYR A 137 -9.51 -9.25 -16.34
N LYS A 138 -10.51 -10.13 -16.18
CA LYS A 138 -11.09 -10.92 -17.27
C LYS A 138 -11.77 -10.04 -18.34
N ASN A 139 -12.43 -8.97 -17.94
CA ASN A 139 -12.92 -7.94 -18.86
C ASN A 139 -11.77 -7.28 -19.64
N TYR A 140 -10.67 -7.00 -18.95
CA TYR A 140 -9.48 -6.43 -19.55
C TYR A 140 -8.83 -7.34 -20.60
N GLU A 141 -8.89 -8.68 -20.42
CA GLU A 141 -8.44 -9.66 -21.40
C GLU A 141 -9.31 -9.68 -22.67
N GLY A 142 -10.43 -8.95 -22.68
CA GLY A 142 -11.35 -8.88 -23.82
C GLY A 142 -12.21 -10.12 -24.00
N LYS A 143 -12.40 -10.90 -22.95
CA LYS A 143 -13.30 -12.07 -22.92
C LYS A 143 -14.75 -11.62 -23.03
N ASN A 144 -15.61 -12.47 -23.60
CA ASN A 144 -17.04 -12.22 -23.61
C ASN A 144 -17.69 -12.57 -22.26
N ASP A 145 -18.90 -12.06 -22.02
CA ASP A 145 -19.58 -12.19 -20.73
C ASP A 145 -19.81 -13.67 -20.33
N ASP A 146 -20.19 -14.56 -21.27
CA ASP A 146 -20.45 -15.97 -20.97
C ASP A 146 -19.18 -16.66 -20.46
N LEU A 147 -18.03 -16.41 -21.09
CA LEU A 147 -16.76 -16.97 -20.68
C LEU A 147 -16.31 -16.39 -19.33
N ILE A 148 -16.55 -15.08 -19.10
CA ILE A 148 -16.25 -14.46 -17.81
C ILE A 148 -17.05 -15.11 -16.70
N GLU A 149 -18.36 -15.35 -16.89
CA GLU A 149 -19.19 -15.99 -15.87
C GLU A 149 -18.74 -17.44 -15.58
N GLU A 150 -18.37 -18.20 -16.60
CA GLU A 150 -17.83 -19.56 -16.43
C GLU A 150 -16.54 -19.56 -15.63
N GLU A 151 -15.56 -18.71 -16.02
CA GLU A 151 -14.27 -18.60 -15.33
C GLU A 151 -14.42 -18.04 -13.90
N MET A 152 -15.33 -17.10 -13.68
CA MET A 152 -15.61 -16.56 -12.34
C MET A 152 -16.20 -17.62 -11.42
N LYS A 153 -17.08 -18.48 -11.94
CA LYS A 153 -17.63 -19.62 -11.17
C LYS A 153 -16.51 -20.58 -10.74
N ALA A 154 -15.63 -20.95 -11.67
CA ALA A 154 -14.48 -21.80 -11.37
C ALA A 154 -13.49 -21.12 -10.40
N PHE A 155 -13.34 -19.81 -10.48
CA PHE A 155 -12.50 -19.03 -9.57
C PHE A 155 -13.05 -19.02 -8.14
N GLN A 156 -14.36 -18.89 -7.97
CA GLN A 156 -15.03 -18.88 -6.66
C GLN A 156 -14.96 -20.22 -5.92
N GLU A 157 -14.78 -21.32 -6.65
CA GLU A 157 -14.63 -22.66 -6.05
C GLU A 157 -13.23 -22.87 -5.41
N ARG A 158 -12.27 -21.97 -5.66
CA ARG A 158 -10.90 -22.08 -5.13
C ARG A 158 -10.81 -21.53 -3.71
N PRO A 159 -10.20 -22.25 -2.77
CA PRO A 159 -9.96 -21.73 -1.43
C PRO A 159 -8.98 -20.56 -1.50
N MET A 160 -9.14 -19.59 -0.61
CA MET A 160 -8.30 -18.40 -0.53
C MET A 160 -7.76 -18.25 0.90
N GLU A 161 -6.85 -19.15 1.25
CA GLU A 161 -6.23 -19.22 2.58
C GLU A 161 -5.47 -17.92 2.93
N SER A 162 -4.89 -17.27 1.93
CA SER A 162 -4.18 -15.99 2.07
C SER A 162 -5.01 -14.86 2.70
N LEU A 163 -6.34 -14.94 2.67
CA LEU A 163 -7.19 -13.94 3.34
C LEU A 163 -7.19 -14.12 4.87
N ALA A 164 -7.11 -15.37 5.35
CA ALA A 164 -6.95 -15.63 6.77
C ALA A 164 -5.57 -15.15 7.26
N ASP A 165 -4.52 -15.41 6.47
CA ASP A 165 -3.16 -14.96 6.76
C ASP A 165 -3.04 -13.44 6.72
N LEU A 166 -3.72 -12.78 5.77
CA LEU A 166 -3.79 -11.32 5.72
C LEU A 166 -4.47 -10.72 6.96
N ARG A 167 -5.54 -11.36 7.42
CA ARG A 167 -6.19 -10.97 8.68
C ARG A 167 -5.26 -11.13 9.87
N ALA A 168 -4.50 -12.24 9.91
CA ALA A 168 -3.52 -12.49 10.97
C ALA A 168 -2.39 -11.44 10.93
N LEU A 169 -1.86 -11.12 9.75
CA LEU A 169 -0.87 -10.05 9.58
C LEU A 169 -1.38 -8.70 10.13
N ILE A 170 -2.61 -8.30 9.78
CA ILE A 170 -3.17 -7.02 10.26
C ILE A 170 -3.30 -7.02 11.80
N ALA A 171 -3.72 -8.14 12.38
CA ALA A 171 -3.82 -8.27 13.83
C ALA A 171 -2.44 -8.20 14.50
N ASP A 172 -1.44 -8.90 13.95
CA ASP A 172 -0.07 -8.88 14.44
C ASP A 172 0.54 -7.46 14.37
N VAL A 173 0.42 -6.78 13.23
CA VAL A 173 0.93 -5.41 13.07
C VAL A 173 0.23 -4.45 14.03
N LYS A 174 -1.06 -4.61 14.26
CA LYS A 174 -1.80 -3.79 15.23
C LYS A 174 -1.25 -3.92 16.65
N GLU A 175 -0.89 -5.15 17.08
CA GLU A 175 -0.28 -5.41 18.38
C GLU A 175 1.14 -4.81 18.51
N GLN A 176 1.80 -4.48 17.39
CA GLN A 176 3.15 -3.94 17.36
C GLN A 176 3.21 -2.42 17.05
N VAL A 177 2.08 -1.74 16.91
CA VAL A 177 2.05 -0.30 16.58
C VAL A 177 2.75 0.56 17.63
N ASP A 178 2.75 0.16 18.89
CA ASP A 178 3.48 0.82 19.99
C ASP A 178 5.02 0.73 19.86
N HIS A 179 5.54 -0.14 19.00
CA HIS A 179 6.95 -0.18 18.64
C HIS A 179 7.33 0.73 17.46
N VAL A 180 6.40 1.55 16.97
CA VAL A 180 6.66 2.53 15.91
C VAL A 180 7.12 3.85 16.54
N TYR A 181 8.42 4.12 16.50
CA TYR A 181 9.07 5.33 17.04
C TYR A 181 9.41 6.37 15.96
N ALA A 182 9.52 5.94 14.69
CA ALA A 182 9.84 6.84 13.58
C ALA A 182 8.75 7.90 13.41
N PRO A 183 9.08 9.12 12.90
CA PRO A 183 8.10 10.13 12.53
C PRO A 183 6.97 9.53 11.68
N LEU A 184 5.71 9.87 12.03
CA LEU A 184 4.53 9.21 11.49
C LEU A 184 3.48 10.18 10.98
N PHE A 185 3.04 10.01 9.74
CA PHE A 185 1.91 10.71 9.16
C PHE A 185 0.79 9.73 8.81
N VAL A 186 -0.30 9.80 9.54
CA VAL A 186 -1.50 8.97 9.33
C VAL A 186 -2.49 9.71 8.45
N VAL A 187 -2.87 9.10 7.34
CA VAL A 187 -3.80 9.66 6.35
C VAL A 187 -5.03 8.79 6.23
N GLN A 188 -6.22 9.39 6.26
CA GLN A 188 -7.48 8.65 6.11
C GLN A 188 -8.48 9.42 5.23
N GLY A 189 -9.06 8.73 4.25
CA GLY A 189 -10.22 9.21 3.50
C GLY A 189 -11.50 9.09 4.33
N ARG A 190 -12.27 10.17 4.43
CA ARG A 190 -13.52 10.19 5.21
C ARG A 190 -14.60 9.32 4.57
N LEU A 191 -14.59 9.19 3.26
CA LEU A 191 -15.55 8.41 2.47
C LEU A 191 -15.09 6.96 2.23
N ASP A 192 -14.08 6.49 2.96
CA ASP A 192 -13.59 5.12 2.88
C ASP A 192 -14.68 4.16 3.39
N ASN A 193 -15.15 3.29 2.48
CA ASN A 193 -16.14 2.26 2.74
C ASN A 193 -15.57 0.83 2.66
N VAL A 194 -14.25 0.71 2.50
CA VAL A 194 -13.55 -0.58 2.38
C VAL A 194 -13.04 -1.06 3.73
N ILE A 195 -12.50 -0.14 4.54
CA ILE A 195 -11.97 -0.46 5.87
C ILE A 195 -12.75 0.28 6.97
N ASN A 196 -12.55 -0.14 8.21
CA ASN A 196 -12.98 0.67 9.35
C ASN A 196 -12.04 1.88 9.48
N THR A 197 -12.56 3.09 9.24
CA THR A 197 -11.79 4.35 9.27
C THR A 197 -11.22 4.68 10.65
N ASP A 198 -11.75 4.09 11.73
CA ASP A 198 -11.20 4.21 13.08
C ASP A 198 -9.79 3.60 13.21
N SER A 199 -9.38 2.79 12.24
CA SER A 199 -8.00 2.30 12.11
C SER A 199 -6.96 3.42 12.16
N ALA A 200 -7.28 4.59 11.58
CA ALA A 200 -6.39 5.74 11.59
C ALA A 200 -6.17 6.29 13.02
N ASN A 201 -7.22 6.34 13.84
CA ASN A 201 -7.11 6.74 15.25
C ASN A 201 -6.28 5.72 16.04
N VAL A 202 -6.50 4.41 15.80
CA VAL A 202 -5.73 3.35 16.47
C VAL A 202 -4.24 3.48 16.17
N ILE A 203 -3.85 3.70 14.91
CA ILE A 203 -2.45 3.91 14.55
C ILE A 203 -1.90 5.16 15.24
N TYR A 204 -2.63 6.28 15.14
CA TYR A 204 -2.17 7.55 15.68
C TYR A 204 -2.04 7.54 17.21
N GLU A 205 -2.98 6.93 17.91
CA GLU A 205 -3.00 6.91 19.38
C GLU A 205 -1.94 5.98 19.96
N ASN A 206 -1.76 4.80 19.35
CA ASN A 206 -0.88 3.76 19.91
C ASN A 206 0.59 3.86 19.48
N ALA A 207 0.92 4.50 18.34
CA ALA A 207 2.31 4.69 17.95
C ALA A 207 3.08 5.55 18.97
N GLU A 208 4.25 5.11 19.39
CA GLU A 208 5.13 5.81 20.36
C GLU A 208 6.02 6.89 19.71
N SER A 209 5.74 7.23 18.46
CA SER A 209 6.43 8.34 17.78
C SER A 209 6.18 9.66 18.47
N THR A 210 7.25 10.40 18.75
CA THR A 210 7.18 11.77 19.32
C THR A 210 6.82 12.83 18.26
N GLN A 211 6.95 12.50 16.97
CA GLN A 211 6.58 13.34 15.84
C GLN A 211 5.50 12.63 15.03
N LYS A 212 4.25 12.78 15.40
CA LYS A 212 3.14 12.15 14.71
C LYS A 212 2.01 13.13 14.40
N GLN A 213 1.41 12.95 13.23
CA GLN A 213 0.26 13.74 12.78
C GLN A 213 -0.79 12.85 12.11
N ILE A 214 -2.04 13.27 12.15
CA ILE A 214 -3.15 12.61 11.46
C ILE A 214 -3.92 13.63 10.63
N LYS A 215 -4.28 13.26 9.40
CA LYS A 215 -5.10 14.11 8.51
C LYS A 215 -6.21 13.31 7.86
N TRP A 216 -7.41 13.88 7.91
CA TRP A 216 -8.60 13.36 7.26
C TRP A 216 -8.87 14.13 5.97
N TYR A 217 -9.22 13.39 4.91
CA TYR A 217 -9.56 13.91 3.61
C TYR A 217 -11.06 13.73 3.40
N GLU A 218 -11.80 14.82 3.44
CA GLU A 218 -13.26 14.80 3.57
C GLU A 218 -13.99 14.30 2.32
N ASN A 219 -13.35 14.41 1.13
CA ASN A 219 -13.96 14.07 -0.16
C ASN A 219 -13.31 12.85 -0.84
N SER A 220 -12.51 12.10 -0.11
CA SER A 220 -11.76 10.95 -0.64
C SER A 220 -12.16 9.65 0.04
N GLY A 221 -12.17 8.57 -0.75
CA GLY A 221 -12.41 7.20 -0.32
C GLY A 221 -11.12 6.42 -0.05
N HIS A 222 -11.18 5.09 -0.22
CA HIS A 222 -10.11 4.16 0.13
C HIS A 222 -8.84 4.35 -0.70
N VAL A 223 -8.95 4.41 -2.04
CA VAL A 223 -7.79 4.59 -2.94
C VAL A 223 -7.46 6.07 -3.06
N ILE A 224 -7.13 6.69 -1.92
CA ILE A 224 -6.94 8.14 -1.78
C ILE A 224 -5.86 8.69 -2.71
N THR A 225 -4.88 7.88 -3.10
CA THR A 225 -3.80 8.24 -4.02
C THR A 225 -4.27 8.56 -5.43
N LEU A 226 -5.46 8.11 -5.81
CA LEU A 226 -6.07 8.33 -7.12
C LEU A 226 -7.34 9.18 -7.06
N ASP A 227 -7.82 9.53 -5.87
CA ASP A 227 -9.08 10.21 -5.65
C ASP A 227 -9.00 11.75 -5.83
N LYS A 228 -10.08 12.45 -5.51
CA LYS A 228 -10.29 13.88 -5.76
C LYS A 228 -9.24 14.76 -5.10
N GLU A 229 -8.82 14.43 -3.87
CA GLU A 229 -7.87 15.21 -3.08
C GLU A 229 -6.41 14.76 -3.25
N LYS A 230 -6.11 13.89 -4.23
CA LYS A 230 -4.74 13.37 -4.45
C LYS A 230 -3.66 14.45 -4.60
N LYS A 231 -3.99 15.60 -5.18
CA LYS A 231 -3.01 16.69 -5.31
C LYS A 231 -2.64 17.26 -3.95
N GLN A 232 -3.64 17.48 -3.09
CA GLN A 232 -3.41 17.93 -1.72
C GLN A 232 -2.66 16.87 -0.91
N LEU A 233 -3.02 15.59 -1.08
CA LEU A 233 -2.32 14.48 -0.46
C LEU A 233 -0.82 14.47 -0.84
N HIS A 234 -0.49 14.66 -2.12
CA HIS A 234 0.90 14.71 -2.57
C HIS A 234 1.69 15.85 -1.91
N GLU A 235 1.12 17.06 -1.83
CA GLU A 235 1.77 18.19 -1.18
C GLU A 235 1.90 17.99 0.33
N ASP A 236 0.91 17.39 0.99
CA ASP A 236 0.97 17.09 2.43
C ASP A 236 2.02 16.03 2.75
N ILE A 237 2.12 14.97 1.92
CA ILE A 237 3.19 13.96 2.06
C ILE A 237 4.55 14.60 1.83
N PHE A 238 4.70 15.45 0.82
CA PHE A 238 5.94 16.17 0.58
C PHE A 238 6.31 17.09 1.76
N ALA A 239 5.35 17.83 2.30
CA ALA A 239 5.58 18.68 3.49
C ALA A 239 6.02 17.86 4.71
N PHE A 240 5.43 16.67 4.92
CA PHE A 240 5.86 15.73 5.95
C PHE A 240 7.30 15.25 5.72
N LEU A 241 7.63 14.83 4.49
CA LEU A 241 8.98 14.38 4.14
C LEU A 241 10.03 15.49 4.34
N GLU A 242 9.70 16.75 4.01
CA GLU A 242 10.58 17.92 4.25
C GLU A 242 10.75 18.24 5.74
N SER A 243 9.83 17.81 6.60
CA SER A 243 9.94 17.99 8.06
C SER A 243 10.84 16.98 8.75
N LEU A 244 11.29 15.94 8.03
CA LEU A 244 12.17 14.91 8.55
C LEU A 244 13.63 15.43 8.64
N ASP A 245 14.35 14.97 9.63
CA ASP A 245 15.77 15.32 9.83
C ASP A 245 16.66 14.44 8.93
N TRP A 246 16.72 14.79 7.64
CA TRP A 246 17.61 14.13 6.68
C TRP A 246 19.05 14.56 6.87
N SER A 247 19.98 13.60 6.87
CA SER A 247 21.43 13.87 6.92
C SER A 247 22.06 14.11 5.53
N VAL A 248 21.24 13.92 4.44
CA VAL A 248 21.66 13.96 3.03
C VAL A 248 20.92 15.02 2.24
#